data_a08deb8d438addf01e5872af49534c20
#
_entry.id   a08deb8d438addf01e5872af49534c20
#
_cell.length_a   1.000
_cell.length_b   1.000
_cell.length_c   1.000
_cell.angle_alpha   90.00
_cell.angle_beta   90.00
_cell.angle_gamma   90.00
#
_symmetry.space_group_name_H-M   'P 1'
#
loop_
_entity.id
_entity.type
_entity.pdbx_description
1 polymer ?
#
loop_
_entity_poly.entity_id
_entity_poly.type
_entity_poly.pdbx_seq_one_letter_code
_entity_poly.pdbx_strand_id
1 'polypeptide(L)'
;LTLLRERKAPTIHDVARVAKLSKSTVSNVIRNAPGVSAETRARVQAAITELGYKTNIVARQLAQQRTRVLGVVIGDLANPFYAEMAKLLESFAAARGFQVMFCNTQVDEEVELAGIRSLLEHRVAGLLFLAYAGSAGGAQAAVGGNLPVVFVTCSADWGDVVAVDDFGGVAAATQHLIGLGHRRIAYFADTVIEENADNDRKAGYIRAMTRAGHRPQLLRWDAKPDTVIADGETRSIRSVLTGPGRMTGIVAANDLHAIDVLDCADRLGLSVPGQLSVVGFDDIAIAGLARIGLTTIAQPKEMMAQIAIETLERRISGALRGGRLRQITDFTFVERTTTGKAQE
;
A
#
# COMPACT_ATOMS: atom_id res chain seq x y z
N LEU A 1 19.26 -43.54 20.65
CA LEU A 1 18.92 -42.14 20.30
C LEU A 1 20.06 -41.27 20.82
N THR A 2 21.05 -41.02 19.96
CA THR A 2 22.23 -40.21 20.24
C THR A 2 21.80 -38.75 20.19
N LEU A 3 21.85 -38.07 21.33
CA LEU A 3 21.62 -36.65 21.48
C LEU A 3 22.60 -35.88 20.57
N LEU A 4 22.11 -35.28 19.49
CA LEU A 4 22.84 -34.31 18.69
C LEU A 4 23.18 -33.12 19.61
N ARG A 5 24.45 -33.04 20.05
CA ARG A 5 25.00 -31.85 20.70
C ARG A 5 24.79 -30.67 19.74
N GLU A 6 23.92 -29.75 20.08
CA GLU A 6 23.81 -28.45 19.38
C GLU A 6 25.19 -27.79 19.35
N ARG A 7 25.81 -27.76 18.18
CA ARG A 7 27.03 -26.95 17.96
C ARG A 7 26.65 -25.48 18.13
N LYS A 8 27.09 -24.91 19.24
CA LYS A 8 26.93 -23.49 19.50
C LYS A 8 27.46 -22.68 18.31
N ALA A 9 26.66 -21.86 17.69
CA ALA A 9 27.04 -21.06 16.53
C ALA A 9 28.29 -20.22 16.85
N PRO A 10 29.27 -20.11 15.95
CA PRO A 10 30.47 -19.30 16.17
C PRO A 10 30.11 -17.87 16.48
N THR A 11 30.87 -17.25 17.38
CA THR A 11 30.68 -15.86 17.83
C THR A 11 31.79 -14.96 17.28
N ILE A 12 31.62 -13.64 17.36
CA ILE A 12 32.66 -12.66 17.02
C ILE A 12 33.94 -12.86 17.87
N HIS A 13 33.80 -13.42 19.08
CA HIS A 13 34.94 -13.76 19.94
C HIS A 13 35.73 -14.92 19.36
N ASP A 14 35.08 -15.91 18.76
CA ASP A 14 35.75 -17.02 18.11
C ASP A 14 36.52 -16.60 16.87
N VAL A 15 35.91 -15.66 16.06
CA VAL A 15 36.63 -15.05 14.92
C VAL A 15 37.85 -14.27 15.40
N ALA A 16 37.72 -13.49 16.47
CA ALA A 16 38.84 -12.70 17.04
C ALA A 16 39.97 -13.62 17.51
N ARG A 17 39.65 -14.76 18.13
CA ARG A 17 40.62 -15.76 18.60
C ARG A 17 41.34 -16.41 17.42
N VAL A 18 40.63 -16.87 16.38
CA VAL A 18 41.23 -17.50 15.18
C VAL A 18 42.07 -16.51 14.40
N ALA A 19 41.57 -15.29 14.17
CA ALA A 19 42.30 -14.23 13.50
C ALA A 19 43.47 -13.64 14.32
N LYS A 20 43.61 -14.02 15.61
CA LYS A 20 44.59 -13.44 16.56
C LYS A 20 44.52 -11.91 16.63
N LEU A 21 43.32 -11.36 16.71
CA LEU A 21 43.04 -9.93 16.74
C LEU A 21 42.06 -9.58 17.87
N SER A 22 41.96 -8.32 18.20
CA SER A 22 40.97 -7.85 19.18
C SER A 22 39.56 -7.95 18.59
N LYS A 23 38.54 -8.12 19.46
CA LYS A 23 37.12 -8.06 19.08
C LYS A 23 36.79 -6.74 18.36
N SER A 24 37.38 -5.61 18.82
CA SER A 24 37.19 -4.29 18.20
C SER A 24 37.74 -4.24 16.77
N THR A 25 38.93 -4.83 16.53
CA THR A 25 39.52 -4.92 15.19
C THR A 25 38.64 -5.78 14.26
N VAL A 26 38.20 -6.95 14.72
CA VAL A 26 37.29 -7.80 13.94
C VAL A 26 35.98 -7.07 13.64
N SER A 27 35.40 -6.38 14.63
CA SER A 27 34.19 -5.57 14.43
C SER A 27 34.41 -4.44 13.41
N ASN A 28 35.57 -3.79 13.41
CA ASN A 28 35.90 -2.74 12.44
C ASN A 28 36.05 -3.29 11.03
N VAL A 29 36.65 -4.48 10.86
CA VAL A 29 36.71 -5.17 9.55
C VAL A 29 35.32 -5.54 9.03
N ILE A 30 34.48 -6.13 9.89
CA ILE A 30 33.10 -6.52 9.52
C ILE A 30 32.25 -5.29 9.13
N ARG A 31 32.52 -4.14 9.74
CA ARG A 31 31.86 -2.85 9.45
C ARG A 31 32.44 -2.11 8.26
N ASN A 32 33.47 -2.65 7.64
CA ASN A 32 34.23 -2.01 6.57
C ASN A 32 34.77 -0.61 6.97
N ALA A 33 35.14 -0.45 8.23
CA ALA A 33 35.63 0.83 8.76
C ALA A 33 36.91 1.28 8.04
N PRO A 34 37.08 2.59 7.78
CA PRO A 34 38.34 3.13 7.24
C PRO A 34 39.47 2.92 8.23
N GLY A 35 40.74 2.85 7.72
CA GLY A 35 41.93 2.73 8.56
C GLY A 35 42.31 1.28 8.93
N VAL A 36 41.62 0.24 8.42
CA VAL A 36 42.03 -1.14 8.60
C VAL A 36 42.87 -1.59 7.40
N SER A 37 44.09 -2.13 7.66
CA SER A 37 45.00 -2.60 6.61
C SER A 37 44.41 -3.78 5.81
N ALA A 38 44.81 -3.93 4.55
CA ALA A 38 44.39 -5.02 3.67
C ALA A 38 44.76 -6.41 4.27
N GLU A 39 45.91 -6.53 4.90
CA GLU A 39 46.36 -7.76 5.57
C GLU A 39 45.45 -8.13 6.75
N THR A 40 45.11 -7.16 7.61
CA THR A 40 44.18 -7.38 8.73
C THR A 40 42.81 -7.82 8.23
N ARG A 41 42.32 -7.20 7.13
CA ARG A 41 41.05 -7.54 6.50
C ARG A 41 41.06 -8.97 5.97
N ALA A 42 42.13 -9.38 5.29
CA ALA A 42 42.28 -10.74 4.75
C ALA A 42 42.28 -11.79 5.88
N ARG A 43 43.02 -11.55 6.97
CA ARG A 43 43.08 -12.45 8.15
C ARG A 43 41.68 -12.64 8.77
N VAL A 44 40.94 -11.59 8.95
CA VAL A 44 39.58 -11.68 9.51
C VAL A 44 38.64 -12.42 8.55
N GLN A 45 38.74 -12.15 7.25
CA GLN A 45 37.90 -12.84 6.26
C GLN A 45 38.20 -14.33 6.19
N ALA A 46 39.47 -14.76 6.28
CA ALA A 46 39.84 -16.14 6.36
C ALA A 46 39.26 -16.85 7.59
N ALA A 47 39.34 -16.19 8.76
CA ALA A 47 38.78 -16.74 10.00
C ALA A 47 37.22 -16.83 9.95
N ILE A 48 36.56 -15.89 9.31
CA ILE A 48 35.10 -15.92 9.08
C ILE A 48 34.75 -17.15 8.23
N THR A 49 35.47 -17.37 7.13
CA THR A 49 35.25 -18.51 6.23
C THR A 49 35.53 -19.84 6.92
N GLU A 50 36.64 -19.95 7.63
CA GLU A 50 37.02 -21.17 8.37
C GLU A 50 35.98 -21.60 9.40
N LEU A 51 35.45 -20.62 10.16
CA LEU A 51 34.48 -20.88 11.22
C LEU A 51 33.02 -20.98 10.70
N GLY A 52 32.75 -20.62 9.45
CA GLY A 52 31.39 -20.46 8.96
C GLY A 52 30.63 -19.37 9.74
N TYR A 53 31.33 -18.36 10.25
CA TYR A 53 30.72 -17.30 11.06
C TYR A 53 29.78 -16.45 10.21
N LYS A 54 28.50 -16.44 10.58
CA LYS A 54 27.51 -15.51 10.03
C LYS A 54 27.37 -14.33 10.96
N THR A 55 27.54 -13.12 10.41
CA THR A 55 27.36 -11.92 11.19
C THR A 55 25.97 -11.89 11.79
N ASN A 56 25.87 -11.88 13.11
CA ASN A 56 24.58 -11.73 13.76
C ASN A 56 24.10 -10.28 13.56
N ILE A 57 23.16 -10.12 12.64
CA ILE A 57 22.58 -8.82 12.28
C ILE A 57 21.94 -8.17 13.52
N VAL A 58 21.27 -8.95 14.37
CA VAL A 58 20.64 -8.47 15.60
C VAL A 58 21.68 -7.92 16.59
N ALA A 59 22.79 -8.65 16.78
CA ALA A 59 23.88 -8.19 17.64
C ALA A 59 24.57 -6.91 17.10
N ARG A 60 24.66 -6.79 15.76
CA ARG A 60 25.18 -5.59 15.09
C ARG A 60 24.24 -4.40 15.24
N GLN A 61 22.94 -4.61 15.08
CA GLN A 61 21.91 -3.58 15.27
C GLN A 61 21.87 -3.08 16.72
N LEU A 62 21.96 -4.01 17.70
CA LEU A 62 22.07 -3.69 19.12
C LEU A 62 23.31 -2.84 19.43
N ALA A 63 24.46 -3.17 18.82
CA ALA A 63 25.71 -2.43 19.02
C ALA A 63 25.72 -1.04 18.36
N GLN A 64 24.93 -0.85 17.30
CA GLN A 64 24.85 0.43 16.56
C GLN A 64 23.69 1.31 16.98
N GLN A 65 22.77 0.80 17.83
CA GLN A 65 21.49 1.46 18.19
C GLN A 65 20.68 1.95 16.97
N ARG A 66 20.96 1.43 15.77
CA ARG A 66 20.28 1.80 14.52
C ARG A 66 19.89 0.53 13.78
N THR A 67 18.61 0.36 13.62
CA THR A 67 18.06 -0.68 12.70
C THR A 67 17.96 -0.12 11.29
N ARG A 68 18.03 -1.01 10.29
CA ARG A 68 17.76 -0.71 8.89
C ARG A 68 16.56 -1.52 8.38
N VAL A 69 15.61 -1.76 9.25
CA VAL A 69 14.35 -2.42 8.92
C VAL A 69 13.24 -1.39 8.97
N LEU A 70 12.44 -1.31 7.92
CA LEU A 70 11.22 -0.52 7.85
C LEU A 70 10.03 -1.46 8.05
N GLY A 71 9.02 -1.02 8.79
CA GLY A 71 7.75 -1.71 8.89
C GLY A 71 6.77 -1.16 7.86
N VAL A 72 6.03 -2.03 7.18
CA VAL A 72 4.96 -1.65 6.25
C VAL A 72 3.67 -2.33 6.68
N VAL A 73 2.68 -1.52 7.02
CA VAL A 73 1.33 -1.94 7.38
C VAL A 73 0.48 -1.89 6.11
N ILE A 74 -0.13 -3.01 5.74
CA ILE A 74 -0.88 -3.19 4.49
C ILE A 74 -2.28 -3.68 4.84
N GLY A 75 -3.31 -3.14 4.18
CA GLY A 75 -4.68 -3.54 4.39
C GLY A 75 -4.94 -4.98 3.96
N ASP A 76 -4.79 -5.27 2.68
CA ASP A 76 -4.97 -6.62 2.15
C ASP A 76 -4.02 -6.88 0.95
N LEU A 77 -3.07 -7.79 1.14
CA LEU A 77 -2.15 -8.21 0.08
C LEU A 77 -2.82 -8.96 -1.08
N ALA A 78 -4.06 -9.43 -0.90
CA ALA A 78 -4.83 -10.01 -2.01
C ALA A 78 -5.29 -8.94 -3.01
N ASN A 79 -5.39 -7.68 -2.61
CA ASN A 79 -5.63 -6.59 -3.53
C ASN A 79 -4.35 -6.28 -4.32
N PRO A 80 -4.36 -6.42 -5.67
CA PRO A 80 -3.17 -6.22 -6.51
C PRO A 80 -2.53 -4.84 -6.36
N PHE A 81 -3.30 -3.80 -6.08
CA PHE A 81 -2.76 -2.46 -5.85
C PHE A 81 -1.77 -2.43 -4.69
N TYR A 82 -2.13 -3.03 -3.54
CA TYR A 82 -1.24 -3.07 -2.39
C TYR A 82 -0.02 -3.97 -2.64
N ALA A 83 -0.18 -5.06 -3.39
CA ALA A 83 0.95 -5.93 -3.77
C ALA A 83 1.95 -5.21 -4.70
N GLU A 84 1.45 -4.44 -5.68
CA GLU A 84 2.28 -3.62 -6.56
C GLU A 84 3.01 -2.51 -5.78
N MET A 85 2.33 -1.81 -4.88
CA MET A 85 2.93 -0.80 -4.01
C MET A 85 3.98 -1.41 -3.07
N ALA A 86 3.69 -2.57 -2.46
CA ALA A 86 4.62 -3.27 -1.57
C ALA A 86 5.93 -3.62 -2.29
N LYS A 87 5.84 -4.13 -3.53
CA LYS A 87 7.00 -4.42 -4.38
C LYS A 87 7.83 -3.16 -4.67
N LEU A 88 7.20 -2.05 -4.97
CA LEU A 88 7.88 -0.78 -5.24
C LEU A 88 8.56 -0.23 -3.97
N LEU A 89 7.86 -0.23 -2.84
CA LEU A 89 8.43 0.20 -1.56
C LEU A 89 9.63 -0.64 -1.17
N GLU A 90 9.55 -1.97 -1.32
CA GLU A 90 10.66 -2.89 -1.04
C GLU A 90 11.86 -2.57 -1.94
N SER A 91 11.65 -2.37 -3.25
CA SER A 91 12.70 -2.04 -4.21
C SER A 91 13.42 -0.72 -3.85
N PHE A 92 12.67 0.36 -3.58
CA PHE A 92 13.25 1.65 -3.20
C PHE A 92 13.93 1.62 -1.83
N ALA A 93 13.41 0.84 -0.88
CA ALA A 93 14.02 0.61 0.42
C ALA A 93 15.35 -0.13 0.29
N ALA A 94 15.37 -1.23 -0.48
CA ALA A 94 16.57 -2.04 -0.74
C ALA A 94 17.68 -1.23 -1.42
N ALA A 95 17.36 -0.38 -2.39
CA ALA A 95 18.31 0.53 -3.04
C ALA A 95 18.99 1.50 -2.05
N ARG A 96 18.33 1.79 -0.91
CA ARG A 96 18.86 2.63 0.19
C ARG A 96 19.43 1.82 1.36
N GLY A 97 19.51 0.48 1.20
CA GLY A 97 20.08 -0.44 2.20
C GLY A 97 19.14 -0.69 3.39
N PHE A 98 17.85 -0.50 3.22
CA PHE A 98 16.82 -0.93 4.17
C PHE A 98 16.24 -2.28 3.78
N GLN A 99 15.80 -3.03 4.77
CA GLN A 99 14.95 -4.22 4.62
C GLN A 99 13.52 -3.85 5.01
N VAL A 100 12.54 -4.56 4.50
CA VAL A 100 11.13 -4.30 4.79
C VAL A 100 10.51 -5.51 5.49
N MET A 101 9.75 -5.24 6.54
CA MET A 101 8.85 -6.20 7.19
C MET A 101 7.41 -5.78 6.92
N PHE A 102 6.61 -6.71 6.40
CA PHE A 102 5.21 -6.46 6.10
C PHE A 102 4.29 -7.00 7.20
N CYS A 103 3.25 -6.25 7.51
CA CYS A 103 2.13 -6.66 8.32
C CYS A 103 0.85 -6.51 7.49
N ASN A 104 0.16 -7.63 7.21
CA ASN A 104 -1.14 -7.64 6.54
C ASN A 104 -2.25 -7.60 7.58
N THR A 105 -3.09 -6.57 7.56
CA THR A 105 -4.06 -6.31 8.64
C THR A 105 -5.47 -6.79 8.30
N GLN A 106 -5.74 -7.11 7.03
CA GLN A 106 -7.09 -7.40 6.52
C GLN A 106 -8.10 -6.28 6.85
N VAL A 107 -7.57 -5.06 7.04
CA VAL A 107 -8.31 -3.86 7.46
C VAL A 107 -9.05 -4.05 8.80
N ASP A 108 -8.54 -4.93 9.63
CA ASP A 108 -9.02 -5.18 10.99
C ASP A 108 -8.15 -4.42 12.00
N GLU A 109 -8.77 -3.64 12.87
CA GLU A 109 -8.08 -2.78 13.83
C GLU A 109 -7.28 -3.58 14.87
N GLU A 110 -7.80 -4.70 15.36
CA GLU A 110 -7.10 -5.51 16.36
C GLU A 110 -5.86 -6.16 15.74
N VAL A 111 -5.98 -6.66 14.51
CA VAL A 111 -4.87 -7.22 13.73
C VAL A 111 -3.84 -6.15 13.41
N GLU A 112 -4.28 -4.94 13.05
CA GLU A 112 -3.40 -3.80 12.81
C GLU A 112 -2.58 -3.46 14.06
N LEU A 113 -3.23 -3.31 15.22
CA LEU A 113 -2.55 -3.01 16.48
C LEU A 113 -1.57 -4.10 16.89
N ALA A 114 -1.95 -5.38 16.74
CA ALA A 114 -1.05 -6.50 17.02
C ALA A 114 0.17 -6.50 16.09
N GLY A 115 -0.03 -6.25 14.81
CA GLY A 115 1.02 -6.13 13.81
C GLY A 115 1.98 -4.96 14.08
N ILE A 116 1.44 -3.79 14.41
CA ILE A 116 2.26 -2.62 14.79
C ILE A 116 3.13 -2.96 16.00
N ARG A 117 2.57 -3.57 17.06
CA ARG A 117 3.35 -3.98 18.24
C ARG A 117 4.48 -4.93 17.88
N SER A 118 4.20 -5.93 17.03
CA SER A 118 5.22 -6.86 16.53
C SER A 118 6.34 -6.14 15.77
N LEU A 119 6.01 -5.20 14.87
CA LEU A 119 7.00 -4.39 14.16
C LEU A 119 7.87 -3.56 15.12
N LEU A 120 7.27 -2.99 16.17
CA LEU A 120 7.99 -2.23 17.20
C LEU A 120 8.92 -3.12 18.03
N GLU A 121 8.51 -4.33 18.39
CA GLU A 121 9.37 -5.35 19.05
C GLU A 121 10.59 -5.70 18.20
N HIS A 122 10.43 -5.75 16.87
CA HIS A 122 11.51 -5.92 15.91
C HIS A 122 12.35 -4.65 15.69
N ARG A 123 12.03 -3.57 16.41
CA ARG A 123 12.76 -2.30 16.38
C ARG A 123 12.90 -1.71 14.98
N VAL A 124 11.81 -1.64 14.22
CA VAL A 124 11.82 -0.97 12.92
C VAL A 124 12.28 0.48 13.05
N ALA A 125 12.96 1.01 12.03
CA ALA A 125 13.47 2.37 12.00
C ALA A 125 12.39 3.42 11.72
N GLY A 126 11.27 2.99 11.11
CA GLY A 126 10.13 3.80 10.78
C GLY A 126 9.01 2.93 10.20
N LEU A 127 7.83 3.50 10.06
CA LEU A 127 6.64 2.82 9.57
C LEU A 127 6.07 3.50 8.31
N LEU A 128 5.58 2.68 7.40
CA LEU A 128 4.74 3.08 6.28
C LEU A 128 3.36 2.42 6.42
N PHE A 129 2.31 3.18 6.19
CA PHE A 129 0.94 2.68 6.16
C PHE A 129 0.43 2.79 4.72
N LEU A 130 0.13 1.66 4.07
CA LEU A 130 -0.55 1.61 2.76
C LEU A 130 -2.06 1.61 2.90
N ALA A 131 -2.58 1.18 4.04
CA ALA A 131 -3.95 1.32 4.47
C ALA A 131 -3.95 1.60 5.96
N TYR A 132 -4.98 2.23 6.45
CA TYR A 132 -5.12 2.57 7.86
C TYR A 132 -6.56 2.28 8.28
N ALA A 133 -6.74 1.17 8.99
CA ALA A 133 -8.05 0.76 9.51
C ALA A 133 -8.52 1.63 10.68
N GLY A 134 -7.56 2.42 11.23
CA GLY A 134 -7.65 2.96 12.54
C GLY A 134 -8.77 3.89 12.85
N SER A 135 -9.53 3.50 13.83
CA SER A 135 -10.16 4.38 14.76
C SER A 135 -9.09 5.29 15.42
N ALA A 136 -9.45 6.52 15.62
CA ALA A 136 -8.60 7.57 16.14
C ALA A 136 -7.88 7.14 17.42
N GLY A 137 -6.58 6.92 17.33
CA GLY A 137 -5.66 6.93 18.46
C GLY A 137 -5.00 5.61 18.83
N GLY A 138 -5.52 4.44 18.50
CA GLY A 138 -4.92 3.15 18.87
C GLY A 138 -3.53 2.95 18.28
N ALA A 139 -3.40 3.07 16.98
CA ALA A 139 -2.12 2.96 16.27
C ALA A 139 -1.14 4.08 16.66
N GLN A 140 -1.62 5.33 16.74
CA GLN A 140 -0.81 6.47 17.17
C GLN A 140 -0.26 6.28 18.60
N ALA A 141 -1.10 5.82 19.52
CA ALA A 141 -0.69 5.55 20.89
C ALA A 141 0.33 4.40 20.97
N ALA A 142 0.16 3.35 20.17
CA ALA A 142 1.08 2.22 20.11
C ALA A 142 2.45 2.63 19.55
N VAL A 143 2.48 3.43 18.49
CA VAL A 143 3.71 3.90 17.84
C VAL A 143 4.46 4.88 18.73
N GLY A 144 3.77 5.75 19.46
CA GLY A 144 4.39 6.83 20.22
C GLY A 144 4.99 7.93 19.33
N GLY A 145 5.45 9.03 19.96
CA GLY A 145 5.86 10.23 19.22
C GLY A 145 7.24 10.21 18.55
N ASN A 146 8.06 9.17 18.73
CA ASN A 146 9.47 9.19 18.35
C ASN A 146 9.83 8.41 17.09
N LEU A 147 8.91 7.60 16.59
CA LEU A 147 9.13 6.80 15.39
C LEU A 147 8.57 7.54 14.16
N PRO A 148 9.38 7.74 13.10
CA PRO A 148 8.90 8.32 11.86
C PRO A 148 7.82 7.47 11.20
N VAL A 149 6.75 8.12 10.72
CA VAL A 149 5.61 7.48 10.05
C VAL A 149 5.28 8.23 8.77
N VAL A 150 5.02 7.46 7.71
CA VAL A 150 4.51 7.95 6.43
C VAL A 150 3.26 7.17 6.04
N PHE A 151 2.17 7.85 5.82
CA PHE A 151 0.96 7.32 5.22
C PHE A 151 1.06 7.42 3.71
N VAL A 152 0.77 6.33 3.02
CA VAL A 152 0.82 6.24 1.56
C VAL A 152 -0.55 5.79 1.07
N THR A 153 -1.19 6.57 0.20
CA THR A 153 -2.56 6.35 -0.30
C THR A 153 -3.69 6.53 0.72
N CYS A 154 -3.35 6.65 1.98
CA CYS A 154 -4.26 6.97 3.07
C CYS A 154 -3.72 8.17 3.84
N SER A 155 -4.47 8.67 4.80
CA SER A 155 -4.02 9.82 5.59
C SER A 155 -4.44 9.74 7.05
N ALA A 156 -3.58 10.25 7.92
CA ALA A 156 -3.89 10.53 9.31
C ALA A 156 -3.19 11.82 9.74
N ASP A 157 -3.60 12.38 10.87
CA ASP A 157 -3.09 13.66 11.36
C ASP A 157 -1.82 13.55 12.21
N TRP A 158 -1.18 12.37 12.28
CA TRP A 158 -0.03 12.10 13.13
C TRP A 158 1.24 11.60 12.40
N GLY A 159 1.25 11.57 11.06
CA GLY A 159 2.41 11.21 10.22
C GLY A 159 2.53 12.08 8.98
N ASP A 160 3.58 11.87 8.20
CA ASP A 160 3.70 12.44 6.87
C ASP A 160 2.73 11.72 5.92
N VAL A 161 2.29 12.38 4.86
CA VAL A 161 1.31 11.84 3.90
C VAL A 161 1.84 11.97 2.48
N VAL A 162 1.77 10.86 1.73
CA VAL A 162 1.97 10.81 0.27
C VAL A 162 0.72 10.16 -0.33
N ALA A 163 -0.07 10.94 -1.06
CA ALA A 163 -1.32 10.49 -1.63
C ALA A 163 -1.49 11.02 -3.06
N VAL A 164 -2.46 10.49 -3.79
CA VAL A 164 -2.93 11.04 -5.06
C VAL A 164 -4.10 12.02 -4.81
N ASP A 165 -4.44 12.85 -5.79
CA ASP A 165 -5.70 13.61 -5.76
C ASP A 165 -6.90 12.69 -6.02
N ASP A 166 -7.33 12.00 -4.97
CA ASP A 166 -8.48 11.06 -4.99
C ASP A 166 -9.77 11.76 -5.41
N PHE A 167 -10.00 12.98 -4.89
CA PHE A 167 -11.18 13.77 -5.20
C PHE A 167 -11.22 14.17 -6.69
N GLY A 168 -10.12 14.72 -7.21
CA GLY A 168 -9.99 15.13 -8.61
C GLY A 168 -10.07 13.96 -9.56
N GLY A 169 -9.44 12.84 -9.21
CA GLY A 169 -9.44 11.62 -10.02
C GLY A 169 -10.85 11.07 -10.26
N VAL A 170 -11.62 10.89 -9.18
CA VAL A 170 -13.00 10.38 -9.32
C VAL A 170 -13.94 11.42 -9.92
N ALA A 171 -13.72 12.71 -9.65
CA ALA A 171 -14.46 13.75 -10.34
C ALA A 171 -14.22 13.71 -11.87
N ALA A 172 -12.99 13.50 -12.32
CA ALA A 172 -12.64 13.34 -13.74
C ALA A 172 -13.27 12.10 -14.35
N ALA A 173 -13.22 10.94 -13.68
CA ALA A 173 -13.87 9.70 -14.09
C ALA A 173 -15.38 9.89 -14.28
N THR A 174 -16.02 10.56 -13.33
CA THR A 174 -17.46 10.85 -13.37
C THR A 174 -17.80 11.82 -14.53
N GLN A 175 -16.99 12.86 -14.71
CA GLN A 175 -17.16 13.82 -15.81
C GLN A 175 -16.98 13.17 -17.17
N HIS A 176 -16.06 12.21 -17.33
CA HIS A 176 -15.90 11.43 -18.55
C HIS A 176 -17.20 10.71 -18.91
N LEU A 177 -17.82 9.99 -17.97
CA LEU A 177 -19.10 9.32 -18.21
C LEU A 177 -20.23 10.31 -18.53
N ILE A 178 -20.29 11.44 -17.84
CA ILE A 178 -21.27 12.51 -18.14
C ILE A 178 -21.04 13.05 -19.55
N GLY A 179 -19.80 13.27 -19.96
CA GLY A 179 -19.44 13.70 -21.31
C GLY A 179 -19.82 12.71 -22.41
N LEU A 180 -19.87 11.40 -22.10
CA LEU A 180 -20.38 10.34 -22.96
C LEU A 180 -21.91 10.25 -22.99
N GLY A 181 -22.63 11.13 -22.28
CA GLY A 181 -24.08 11.22 -22.24
C GLY A 181 -24.75 10.42 -21.13
N HIS A 182 -23.99 9.75 -20.26
CA HIS A 182 -24.58 9.03 -19.13
C HIS A 182 -25.18 10.01 -18.11
N ARG A 183 -26.39 9.70 -17.63
CA ARG A 183 -27.10 10.46 -16.59
C ARG A 183 -27.37 9.63 -15.35
N ARG A 184 -27.50 8.31 -15.52
CA ARG A 184 -27.68 7.33 -14.46
C ARG A 184 -26.31 6.67 -14.21
N ILE A 185 -25.51 7.34 -13.41
CA ILE A 185 -24.18 6.90 -13.01
C ILE A 185 -24.23 6.60 -11.52
N ALA A 186 -23.62 5.51 -11.06
CA ALA A 186 -23.47 5.22 -9.65
C ALA A 186 -22.00 5.17 -9.25
N TYR A 187 -21.71 5.52 -8.01
CA TYR A 187 -20.45 5.22 -7.35
C TYR A 187 -20.56 3.91 -6.62
N PHE A 188 -19.59 3.03 -6.83
CA PHE A 188 -19.62 1.66 -6.32
C PHE A 188 -18.39 1.39 -5.45
N ALA A 189 -18.61 1.04 -4.19
CA ALA A 189 -17.58 0.80 -3.19
C ALA A 189 -17.94 -0.40 -2.29
N ASP A 190 -17.00 -0.83 -1.45
CA ASP A 190 -17.26 -1.79 -0.38
C ASP A 190 -17.97 -1.14 0.81
N THR A 191 -18.65 -1.96 1.63
CA THR A 191 -19.29 -1.51 2.86
C THR A 191 -18.32 -1.38 4.04
N VAL A 192 -17.16 -2.04 3.96
CA VAL A 192 -16.33 -2.34 5.13
C VAL A 192 -15.38 -1.20 5.51
N ILE A 193 -15.05 -0.26 4.60
CA ILE A 193 -13.99 0.70 4.85
C ILE A 193 -14.44 2.12 4.58
N GLU A 194 -14.64 2.91 5.62
CA GLU A 194 -14.64 4.38 5.54
C GLU A 194 -13.20 4.89 5.61
N GLU A 195 -12.35 4.50 4.66
CA GLU A 195 -11.02 5.12 4.53
C GLU A 195 -11.13 6.57 4.06
N ASN A 196 -10.21 7.42 4.50
CA ASN A 196 -10.18 8.82 4.08
C ASN A 196 -10.11 8.98 2.56
N ALA A 197 -9.38 8.09 1.86
CA ALA A 197 -9.30 8.08 0.40
C ALA A 197 -10.66 7.78 -0.25
N ASP A 198 -11.44 6.82 0.24
CA ASP A 198 -12.78 6.54 -0.27
C ASP A 198 -13.74 7.70 -0.03
N ASN A 199 -13.62 8.40 1.10
CA ASN A 199 -14.41 9.59 1.37
C ASN A 199 -14.13 10.73 0.38
N ASP A 200 -12.85 10.94 0.02
CA ASP A 200 -12.48 11.95 -0.99
C ASP A 200 -12.96 11.53 -2.38
N ARG A 201 -12.83 10.25 -2.77
CA ARG A 201 -13.35 9.67 -4.02
C ARG A 201 -14.85 9.85 -4.13
N LYS A 202 -15.59 9.44 -3.10
CA LYS A 202 -17.04 9.62 -2.99
C LYS A 202 -17.47 11.08 -3.11
N ALA A 203 -16.75 11.97 -2.44
CA ALA A 203 -17.03 13.42 -2.51
C ALA A 203 -16.79 13.97 -3.93
N GLY A 204 -15.73 13.53 -4.62
CA GLY A 204 -15.46 13.88 -6.02
C GLY A 204 -16.59 13.46 -6.96
N TYR A 205 -17.09 12.21 -6.82
CA TYR A 205 -18.24 11.72 -7.56
C TYR A 205 -19.51 12.56 -7.30
N ILE A 206 -19.88 12.76 -6.01
CA ILE A 206 -21.06 13.52 -5.63
C ILE A 206 -21.02 14.93 -6.23
N ARG A 207 -19.85 15.59 -6.15
CA ARG A 207 -19.69 16.95 -6.70
C ARG A 207 -19.87 16.97 -8.21
N ALA A 208 -19.29 16.03 -8.95
CA ALA A 208 -19.41 15.98 -10.41
C ALA A 208 -20.87 15.76 -10.84
N MET A 209 -21.57 14.79 -10.24
CA MET A 209 -22.99 14.53 -10.49
C MET A 209 -23.87 15.75 -10.19
N THR A 210 -23.71 16.37 -9.01
CA THR A 210 -24.49 17.53 -8.58
C THR A 210 -24.28 18.74 -9.52
N ARG A 211 -23.03 19.00 -9.93
CA ARG A 211 -22.72 20.06 -10.88
C ARG A 211 -23.38 19.87 -12.24
N ALA A 212 -23.53 18.62 -12.68
CA ALA A 212 -24.21 18.27 -13.92
C ALA A 212 -25.74 18.23 -13.78
N GLY A 213 -26.30 18.50 -12.61
CA GLY A 213 -27.72 18.43 -12.34
C GLY A 213 -28.29 17.01 -12.25
N HIS A 214 -27.43 16.04 -12.00
CA HIS A 214 -27.80 14.63 -11.86
C HIS A 214 -27.86 14.22 -10.38
N ARG A 215 -28.76 13.26 -10.07
CA ARG A 215 -28.88 12.71 -8.72
C ARG A 215 -27.73 11.73 -8.47
N PRO A 216 -26.88 11.89 -7.45
CA PRO A 216 -25.89 10.89 -7.05
C PRO A 216 -26.57 9.61 -6.58
N GLN A 217 -25.97 8.46 -6.91
CA GLN A 217 -26.39 7.13 -6.49
C GLN A 217 -25.18 6.41 -5.90
N LEU A 218 -25.26 6.00 -4.65
CA LEU A 218 -24.20 5.27 -3.97
C LEU A 218 -24.61 3.80 -3.86
N LEU A 219 -23.76 2.93 -4.38
CA LEU A 219 -23.91 1.48 -4.29
C LEU A 219 -22.80 0.92 -3.44
N ARG A 220 -23.12 0.06 -2.50
CA ARG A 220 -22.15 -0.64 -1.68
C ARG A 220 -22.37 -2.14 -1.77
N TRP A 221 -21.29 -2.93 -1.87
CA TRP A 221 -21.40 -4.37 -1.69
C TRP A 221 -22.05 -4.69 -0.35
N ASP A 222 -23.02 -5.60 -0.36
CA ASP A 222 -23.51 -6.26 0.87
C ASP A 222 -22.68 -7.53 1.11
N ALA A 223 -22.62 -7.99 2.37
CA ALA A 223 -21.99 -9.25 2.74
C ALA A 223 -22.66 -10.48 2.07
N LYS A 224 -23.87 -10.32 1.53
CA LYS A 224 -24.58 -11.35 0.79
C LYS A 224 -24.20 -11.36 -0.69
N PRO A 225 -23.95 -12.54 -1.28
CA PRO A 225 -23.63 -12.64 -2.70
C PRO A 225 -24.67 -11.93 -3.59
N ASP A 226 -24.17 -11.25 -4.63
CA ASP A 226 -24.99 -10.57 -5.65
C ASP A 226 -25.95 -9.50 -5.12
N THR A 227 -25.73 -8.97 -3.91
CA THR A 227 -26.51 -7.90 -3.32
C THR A 227 -25.71 -6.64 -3.09
N VAL A 228 -26.38 -5.49 -3.15
CA VAL A 228 -25.82 -4.17 -2.90
C VAL A 228 -26.74 -3.37 -2.01
N ILE A 229 -26.20 -2.45 -1.24
CA ILE A 229 -26.97 -1.44 -0.51
C ILE A 229 -27.07 -0.21 -1.40
N ALA A 230 -28.28 0.18 -1.72
CA ALA A 230 -28.59 1.35 -2.52
C ALA A 230 -29.68 2.18 -1.82
N ASP A 231 -29.43 3.48 -1.62
CA ASP A 231 -30.33 4.38 -0.86
C ASP A 231 -30.72 3.81 0.53
N GLY A 232 -29.80 3.08 1.20
CA GLY A 232 -30.05 2.44 2.51
C GLY A 232 -30.82 1.12 2.48
N GLU A 233 -31.21 0.64 1.29
CA GLU A 233 -31.92 -0.64 1.13
C GLU A 233 -31.05 -1.68 0.44
N THR A 234 -31.10 -2.92 0.91
CA THR A 234 -30.48 -4.06 0.24
C THR A 234 -31.25 -4.41 -1.02
N ARG A 235 -30.57 -4.41 -2.17
CA ARG A 235 -31.15 -4.74 -3.49
C ARG A 235 -30.32 -5.78 -4.20
N SER A 236 -30.91 -6.49 -5.15
CA SER A 236 -30.14 -7.30 -6.07
C SER A 236 -29.36 -6.41 -7.03
N ILE A 237 -28.07 -6.71 -7.25
CA ILE A 237 -27.24 -6.03 -8.26
C ILE A 237 -27.89 -6.10 -9.64
N ARG A 238 -28.54 -7.23 -9.95
CA ARG A 238 -29.36 -7.39 -11.17
C ARG A 238 -30.41 -6.28 -11.28
N SER A 239 -31.18 -6.00 -10.20
CA SER A 239 -32.24 -4.98 -10.25
C SER A 239 -31.69 -3.57 -10.51
N VAL A 240 -30.49 -3.29 -10.02
CA VAL A 240 -29.82 -1.98 -10.22
C VAL A 240 -29.29 -1.86 -11.64
N LEU A 241 -28.77 -2.94 -12.22
CA LEU A 241 -28.15 -2.95 -13.55
C LEU A 241 -29.11 -3.24 -14.70
N THR A 242 -30.26 -3.89 -14.47
CA THR A 242 -31.19 -4.31 -15.55
C THR A 242 -32.62 -3.82 -15.36
N GLY A 243 -33.02 -3.38 -14.15
CA GLY A 243 -34.37 -2.93 -13.84
C GLY A 243 -34.76 -1.58 -14.48
N PRO A 244 -36.02 -1.14 -14.29
CA PRO A 244 -36.43 0.19 -14.68
C PRO A 244 -35.55 1.28 -14.06
N GLY A 245 -35.03 2.18 -14.87
CA GLY A 245 -34.10 3.21 -14.40
C GLY A 245 -32.69 2.70 -14.07
N ARG A 246 -32.30 1.56 -14.67
CA ARG A 246 -30.98 0.94 -14.49
C ARG A 246 -29.82 1.93 -14.61
N MET A 247 -28.74 1.69 -13.91
CA MET A 247 -27.50 2.41 -14.10
C MET A 247 -26.91 2.10 -15.48
N THR A 248 -26.40 3.13 -16.13
CA THR A 248 -25.72 3.01 -17.43
C THR A 248 -24.22 3.30 -17.32
N GLY A 249 -23.80 3.87 -16.18
CA GLY A 249 -22.40 4.11 -15.85
C GLY A 249 -22.11 3.75 -14.40
N ILE A 250 -20.95 3.18 -14.16
CA ILE A 250 -20.42 2.91 -12.82
C ILE A 250 -19.04 3.54 -12.71
N VAL A 251 -18.81 4.29 -11.64
CA VAL A 251 -17.49 4.70 -11.18
C VAL A 251 -17.19 3.88 -9.94
N ALA A 252 -16.26 2.94 -10.05
CA ALA A 252 -15.87 2.09 -8.93
C ALA A 252 -14.78 2.76 -8.07
N ALA A 253 -14.81 2.49 -6.78
CA ALA A 253 -13.85 3.01 -5.82
C ALA A 253 -12.40 2.61 -6.15
N ASN A 254 -12.22 1.42 -6.75
CA ASN A 254 -10.93 0.92 -7.24
C ASN A 254 -11.13 -0.06 -8.41
N ASP A 255 -10.03 -0.48 -9.02
CA ASP A 255 -10.05 -1.41 -10.17
C ASP A 255 -10.57 -2.80 -9.80
N LEU A 256 -10.33 -3.28 -8.59
CA LEU A 256 -10.83 -4.58 -8.16
C LEU A 256 -12.36 -4.57 -8.12
N HIS A 257 -12.96 -3.55 -7.53
CA HIS A 257 -14.41 -3.36 -7.55
C HIS A 257 -14.96 -3.15 -8.98
N ALA A 258 -14.20 -2.47 -9.85
CA ALA A 258 -14.61 -2.34 -11.24
C ALA A 258 -14.64 -3.70 -11.96
N ILE A 259 -13.67 -4.57 -11.69
CA ILE A 259 -13.62 -5.94 -12.24
C ILE A 259 -14.80 -6.78 -11.71
N ASP A 260 -15.18 -6.65 -10.45
CA ASP A 260 -16.37 -7.29 -9.90
C ASP A 260 -17.64 -6.84 -10.62
N VAL A 261 -17.75 -5.55 -10.93
CA VAL A 261 -18.89 -5.02 -11.73
C VAL A 261 -18.87 -5.58 -13.14
N LEU A 262 -17.70 -5.72 -13.78
CA LEU A 262 -17.58 -6.33 -15.12
C LEU A 262 -18.01 -7.79 -15.11
N ASP A 263 -17.60 -8.56 -14.10
CA ASP A 263 -18.01 -9.96 -13.94
C ASP A 263 -19.52 -10.08 -13.69
N CYS A 264 -20.10 -9.19 -12.87
CA CYS A 264 -21.55 -9.11 -12.71
C CYS A 264 -22.27 -8.77 -14.02
N ALA A 265 -21.77 -7.82 -14.80
CA ALA A 265 -22.35 -7.44 -16.07
C ALA A 265 -22.34 -8.64 -17.06
N ASP A 266 -21.22 -9.36 -17.15
CA ASP A 266 -21.08 -10.54 -18.00
C ASP A 266 -22.08 -11.64 -17.60
N ARG A 267 -22.19 -11.98 -16.32
CA ARG A 267 -23.19 -12.92 -15.79
C ARG A 267 -24.64 -12.50 -16.08
N LEU A 268 -24.90 -11.20 -16.18
CA LEU A 268 -26.21 -10.65 -16.51
C LEU A 268 -26.47 -10.54 -18.02
N GLY A 269 -25.48 -10.84 -18.86
CA GLY A 269 -25.54 -10.68 -20.30
C GLY A 269 -25.56 -9.23 -20.77
N LEU A 270 -25.03 -8.30 -19.94
CA LEU A 270 -24.90 -6.88 -20.31
C LEU A 270 -23.61 -6.65 -21.09
N SER A 271 -23.69 -6.00 -22.21
CA SER A 271 -22.50 -5.59 -22.96
C SER A 271 -21.84 -4.37 -22.33
N VAL A 272 -20.52 -4.46 -22.12
CA VAL A 272 -19.67 -3.36 -21.73
C VAL A 272 -18.75 -3.05 -22.92
N PRO A 273 -18.72 -1.80 -23.44
CA PRO A 273 -19.40 -0.60 -22.95
C PRO A 273 -20.84 -0.39 -23.50
N GLY A 274 -21.36 -1.30 -24.32
CA GLY A 274 -22.61 -1.07 -25.07
C GLY A 274 -23.82 -0.70 -24.20
N GLN A 275 -24.02 -1.39 -23.09
CA GLN A 275 -25.18 -1.17 -22.20
C GLN A 275 -24.78 -0.62 -20.84
N LEU A 276 -23.53 -0.81 -20.44
CA LEU A 276 -22.96 -0.34 -19.18
C LEU A 276 -21.54 0.17 -19.42
N SER A 277 -21.21 1.37 -18.96
CA SER A 277 -19.86 1.87 -18.91
C SER A 277 -19.30 1.77 -17.51
N VAL A 278 -18.03 1.34 -17.38
CA VAL A 278 -17.37 1.13 -16.08
C VAL A 278 -16.03 1.86 -16.07
N VAL A 279 -15.76 2.62 -15.01
CA VAL A 279 -14.47 3.27 -14.76
C VAL A 279 -13.97 2.83 -13.39
N GLY A 280 -12.70 2.45 -13.32
CA GLY A 280 -11.99 2.07 -12.09
C GLY A 280 -11.10 3.18 -11.53
N PHE A 281 -10.27 2.80 -10.57
CA PHE A 281 -9.24 3.62 -9.95
C PHE A 281 -8.09 2.71 -9.54
N ASP A 282 -6.83 3.10 -9.74
CA ASP A 282 -5.54 2.51 -9.37
C ASP A 282 -4.64 2.16 -10.57
N ASP A 283 -5.20 1.80 -11.70
CA ASP A 283 -4.51 1.23 -12.88
C ASP A 283 -3.61 0.04 -12.51
N ILE A 284 -4.21 -0.97 -11.86
CA ILE A 284 -3.51 -2.22 -11.57
C ILE A 284 -3.14 -2.95 -12.87
N ALA A 285 -2.08 -3.77 -12.85
CA ALA A 285 -1.60 -4.45 -14.06
C ALA A 285 -2.69 -5.27 -14.78
N ILE A 286 -3.61 -5.87 -14.02
CA ILE A 286 -4.72 -6.67 -14.55
C ILE A 286 -5.70 -5.78 -15.34
N ALA A 287 -5.93 -4.54 -14.95
CA ALA A 287 -6.83 -3.59 -15.64
C ALA A 287 -6.43 -3.36 -17.09
N GLY A 288 -5.13 -3.41 -17.40
CA GLY A 288 -4.55 -3.24 -18.73
C GLY A 288 -4.64 -4.45 -19.65
N LEU A 289 -5.03 -5.63 -19.14
CA LEU A 289 -5.15 -6.83 -19.97
C LEU A 289 -6.22 -6.65 -21.06
N ALA A 290 -5.93 -7.08 -22.29
CA ALA A 290 -6.80 -6.88 -23.44
C ALA A 290 -8.24 -7.43 -23.26
N ARG A 291 -8.40 -8.47 -22.44
CA ARG A 291 -9.71 -9.04 -22.10
C ARG A 291 -10.50 -8.20 -21.10
N ILE A 292 -9.84 -7.36 -20.32
CA ILE A 292 -10.45 -6.49 -19.32
C ILE A 292 -10.56 -5.08 -19.87
N GLY A 293 -9.45 -4.51 -20.35
CA GLY A 293 -9.42 -3.21 -21.01
C GLY A 293 -10.07 -2.11 -20.20
N LEU A 294 -9.87 -2.11 -18.86
CA LEU A 294 -10.55 -1.20 -17.93
C LEU A 294 -10.09 0.24 -18.09
N THR A 295 -11.02 1.14 -18.38
CA THR A 295 -10.83 2.59 -18.24
C THR A 295 -10.69 2.92 -16.75
N THR A 296 -9.64 3.64 -16.35
CA THR A 296 -9.34 3.84 -14.94
C THR A 296 -8.56 5.13 -14.69
N ILE A 297 -8.44 5.49 -13.43
CA ILE A 297 -7.53 6.53 -12.93
C ILE A 297 -6.24 5.87 -12.49
N ALA A 298 -5.13 6.19 -13.16
CA ALA A 298 -3.81 5.69 -12.79
C ALA A 298 -3.20 6.54 -11.67
N GLN A 299 -2.86 5.88 -10.57
CA GLN A 299 -2.02 6.46 -9.52
C GLN A 299 -0.54 6.36 -9.94
N PRO A 300 0.29 7.39 -9.72
CA PRO A 300 1.72 7.35 -10.04
C PRO A 300 2.48 6.53 -8.98
N LYS A 301 2.17 5.23 -8.90
CA LYS A 301 2.62 4.28 -7.85
C LYS A 301 4.14 4.33 -7.61
N GLU A 302 4.94 4.35 -8.68
CA GLU A 302 6.40 4.38 -8.58
C GLU A 302 6.89 5.69 -7.93
N MET A 303 6.35 6.82 -8.37
CA MET A 303 6.67 8.14 -7.79
C MET A 303 6.26 8.21 -6.32
N MET A 304 5.06 7.74 -5.98
CA MET A 304 4.55 7.74 -4.61
C MET A 304 5.41 6.88 -3.69
N ALA A 305 5.78 5.67 -4.11
CA ALA A 305 6.66 4.78 -3.36
C ALA A 305 8.06 5.39 -3.15
N GLN A 306 8.63 6.00 -4.19
CA GLN A 306 9.91 6.70 -4.08
C GLN A 306 9.85 7.84 -3.07
N ILE A 307 8.87 8.73 -3.18
CA ILE A 307 8.69 9.86 -2.26
C ILE A 307 8.50 9.38 -0.82
N ALA A 308 7.71 8.33 -0.62
CA ALA A 308 7.45 7.79 0.70
C ALA A 308 8.72 7.25 1.39
N ILE A 309 9.53 6.47 0.67
CA ILE A 309 10.80 5.95 1.18
C ILE A 309 11.81 7.10 1.42
N GLU A 310 11.91 8.06 0.52
CA GLU A 310 12.79 9.22 0.70
C GLU A 310 12.39 10.08 1.89
N THR A 311 11.10 10.30 2.06
CA THR A 311 10.57 11.05 3.22
C THR A 311 10.90 10.33 4.51
N LEU A 312 10.65 9.03 4.58
CA LEU A 312 10.91 8.23 5.77
C LEU A 312 12.42 8.19 6.10
N GLU A 313 13.29 7.98 5.10
CA GLU A 313 14.74 8.00 5.27
C GLU A 313 15.24 9.35 5.81
N ARG A 314 14.73 10.46 5.27
CA ARG A 314 15.09 11.81 5.74
C ARG A 314 14.62 12.08 7.16
N ARG A 315 13.47 11.53 7.57
CA ARG A 315 12.99 11.57 8.96
C ARG A 315 13.90 10.75 9.88
N ILE A 316 14.22 9.51 9.49
CA ILE A 316 15.11 8.61 10.25
C ILE A 316 16.51 9.21 10.44
N SER A 317 17.06 9.82 9.41
CA SER A 317 18.38 10.46 9.48
C SER A 317 18.39 11.81 10.21
N GLY A 318 17.22 12.40 10.47
CA GLY A 318 17.08 13.75 11.01
C GLY A 318 17.34 14.87 10.01
N ALA A 319 17.45 14.55 8.73
CA ALA A 319 17.60 15.54 7.65
C ALA A 319 16.27 16.29 7.37
N LEU A 320 15.13 15.66 7.63
CA LEU A 320 13.82 16.30 7.61
C LEU A 320 13.32 16.47 9.04
N ARG A 321 13.24 17.73 9.49
CA ARG A 321 12.76 18.10 10.83
C ARG A 321 11.57 19.05 10.72
N GLY A 322 10.84 19.19 11.82
CA GLY A 322 9.70 20.11 11.90
C GLY A 322 8.39 19.48 11.51
N GLY A 323 7.43 20.30 11.03
CA GLY A 323 6.05 19.90 10.75
C GLY A 323 5.91 18.72 9.79
N ARG A 324 4.70 18.19 9.72
CA ARG A 324 4.36 17.07 8.84
C ARG A 324 4.38 17.50 7.38
N LEU A 325 4.87 16.61 6.50
CA LEU A 325 4.79 16.75 5.06
C LEU A 325 3.44 16.18 4.59
N ARG A 326 2.77 16.90 3.71
CA ARG A 326 1.64 16.39 2.94
C ARG A 326 1.94 16.61 1.46
N GLN A 327 2.19 15.53 0.73
CA GLN A 327 2.45 15.57 -0.69
C GLN A 327 1.35 14.84 -1.44
N ILE A 328 0.63 15.59 -2.25
CA ILE A 328 -0.41 15.08 -3.13
C ILE A 328 0.17 15.05 -4.55
N THR A 329 0.09 13.90 -5.19
CA THR A 329 0.52 13.69 -6.57
C THR A 329 -0.66 13.81 -7.52
N ASP A 330 -0.37 14.17 -8.78
CA ASP A 330 -1.37 14.16 -9.84
C ASP A 330 -1.67 12.72 -10.28
N PHE A 331 -2.87 12.49 -10.81
CA PHE A 331 -3.30 11.24 -11.43
C PHE A 331 -3.22 11.32 -12.96
N THR A 332 -3.36 10.18 -13.63
CA THR A 332 -3.54 10.11 -15.08
C THR A 332 -4.86 9.39 -15.38
N PHE A 333 -5.71 9.99 -16.22
CA PHE A 333 -6.89 9.30 -16.75
C PHE A 333 -6.46 8.37 -17.91
N VAL A 334 -6.76 7.08 -17.78
CA VAL A 334 -6.40 6.05 -18.76
C VAL A 334 -7.68 5.50 -19.38
N GLU A 335 -8.00 5.99 -20.58
CA GLU A 335 -9.14 5.51 -21.35
C GLU A 335 -8.81 4.20 -22.04
N ARG A 336 -9.70 3.20 -21.90
CA ARG A 336 -9.63 1.90 -22.55
C ARG A 336 -11.00 1.51 -23.15
N THR A 337 -11.39 0.24 -23.06
CA THR A 337 -12.55 -0.28 -23.78
C THR A 337 -13.83 -0.40 -22.97
N THR A 338 -13.81 -0.13 -21.68
CA THR A 338 -14.99 -0.28 -20.80
C THR A 338 -15.91 0.93 -20.73
N THR A 339 -15.63 1.98 -21.50
CA THR A 339 -16.49 3.18 -21.57
C THR A 339 -16.89 3.48 -23.01
N GLY A 340 -18.13 3.93 -23.22
CA GLY A 340 -18.69 4.28 -24.50
C GLY A 340 -19.87 5.24 -24.37
N LYS A 341 -20.43 5.71 -25.49
CA LYS A 341 -21.59 6.60 -25.46
C LYS A 341 -22.80 5.93 -24.82
N ALA A 342 -23.52 6.68 -24.00
CA ALA A 342 -24.76 6.22 -23.41
C ALA A 342 -25.76 5.85 -24.54
N GLN A 343 -26.36 4.68 -24.41
CA GLN A 343 -27.53 4.31 -25.22
C GLN A 343 -28.78 4.87 -24.54
N GLU A 344 -29.70 5.47 -25.33
CA GLU A 344 -30.96 6.02 -24.87
C GLU A 344 -31.89 5.00 -24.20
#